data_e01b0a6b197ff19e16b40634fa89be05
#
_entry.id   e01b0a6b197ff19e16b40634fa89be05
#
_cell.length_a   1.000
_cell.length_b   1.000
_cell.length_c   1.000
_cell.angle_alpha   90.00
_cell.angle_beta   90.00
_cell.angle_gamma   90.00
#
_symmetry.space_group_name_H-M   'P 1'
#
loop_
_entity.id
_entity.type
_entity.pdbx_description
1 polymer ?
#
loop_
_entity_poly.entity_id
_entity_poly.type
_entity_poly.pdbx_seq_one_letter_code
_entity_poly.pdbx_strand_id
1 'polypeptide(L)'
;MPDPADDRPLPGEDSRLYRIGVMLLNGYGYNWYRWDNQMRADDLLVRSRASEHLENAAARLRDLEGRYRRKYLTPPSREHPDPDPEHLTAAQHFRAVAQRILEIDTRLRGAAVPPDDKIWVRQRGELEILQRLGKCDVVLVAGAKELAGLVAQLPADVGIDQAIEQRIDQHLDELTGALSRRGEILAVLR
;
A
#
# COMPACT_ATOMS: atom_id res chain seq x y z
N MET A 1 -16.56 -4.94 -23.25
CA MET A 1 -15.59 -6.02 -23.04
C MET A 1 -14.24 -5.34 -23.05
N PRO A 2 -13.47 -5.27 -21.95
CA PRO A 2 -12.14 -4.67 -21.98
C PRO A 2 -11.25 -5.52 -22.86
N ASP A 3 -10.46 -4.86 -23.69
CA ASP A 3 -9.50 -5.46 -24.61
C ASP A 3 -8.47 -6.27 -23.81
N PRO A 4 -8.32 -7.58 -24.03
CA PRO A 4 -7.30 -8.39 -23.36
C PRO A 4 -5.86 -7.95 -23.70
N ALA A 5 -5.70 -7.08 -24.71
CA ALA A 5 -4.44 -6.48 -25.12
C ALA A 5 -4.22 -5.06 -24.58
N ASP A 6 -4.80 -4.71 -23.43
CA ASP A 6 -4.43 -3.45 -22.76
C ASP A 6 -2.98 -3.55 -22.25
N ASP A 7 -2.07 -3.38 -23.19
CA ASP A 7 -0.60 -3.40 -23.01
C ASP A 7 -0.09 -2.04 -22.47
N ARG A 8 -0.97 -1.31 -21.77
CA ARG A 8 -0.53 -0.10 -21.07
C ARG A 8 0.51 -0.51 -20.05
N PRO A 9 1.75 -0.01 -20.18
CA PRO A 9 2.77 -0.31 -19.20
C PRO A 9 2.24 0.08 -17.82
N LEU A 10 2.40 -0.82 -16.87
CA LEU A 10 2.18 -0.46 -15.46
C LEU A 10 3.08 0.73 -15.15
N PRO A 11 2.62 1.72 -14.37
CA PRO A 11 3.49 2.83 -14.00
C PRO A 11 4.78 2.23 -13.43
N GLY A 12 5.85 2.30 -14.21
CA GLY A 12 7.17 2.07 -13.76
C GLY A 12 7.75 0.66 -13.82
N GLU A 13 7.53 -0.13 -14.90
CA GLU A 13 8.34 -1.34 -15.14
C GLU A 13 9.85 -1.04 -15.09
N ASP A 14 10.27 0.15 -15.54
CA ASP A 14 11.64 0.67 -15.43
C ASP A 14 11.85 1.50 -14.15
N SER A 15 10.85 1.61 -13.29
CA SER A 15 10.93 2.47 -12.12
C SER A 15 11.77 1.84 -11.00
N ARG A 16 12.27 2.71 -10.15
CA ARG A 16 12.93 2.32 -8.91
C ARG A 16 12.05 1.41 -8.05
N LEU A 17 10.73 1.71 -7.98
CA LEU A 17 9.75 0.93 -7.20
C LEU A 17 9.65 -0.51 -7.69
N TYR A 18 9.57 -0.73 -9.01
CA TYR A 18 9.53 -2.07 -9.57
C TYR A 18 10.75 -2.89 -9.18
N ARG A 19 11.97 -2.31 -9.35
CA ARG A 19 13.22 -3.01 -8.97
C ARG A 19 13.31 -3.33 -7.49
N ILE A 20 12.90 -2.41 -6.62
CA ILE A 20 12.85 -2.63 -5.17
C ILE A 20 11.85 -3.74 -4.84
N GLY A 21 10.66 -3.73 -5.44
CA GLY A 21 9.65 -4.75 -5.22
C GLY A 21 10.11 -6.13 -5.63
N VAL A 22 10.73 -6.29 -6.81
CA VAL A 22 11.32 -7.56 -7.26
C VAL A 22 12.38 -8.06 -6.28
N MET A 23 13.27 -7.18 -5.84
CA MET A 23 14.32 -7.54 -4.87
C MET A 23 13.72 -8.00 -3.54
N LEU A 24 12.67 -7.31 -3.05
CA LEU A 24 12.00 -7.65 -1.82
C LEU A 24 11.28 -9.00 -1.90
N LEU A 25 10.50 -9.20 -2.95
CA LEU A 25 9.74 -10.44 -3.13
C LEU A 25 10.67 -11.65 -3.29
N ASN A 26 11.76 -11.52 -4.04
CA ASN A 26 12.78 -12.57 -4.14
C ASN A 26 13.44 -12.87 -2.79
N GLY A 27 13.71 -11.85 -1.98
CA GLY A 27 14.26 -12.01 -0.63
C GLY A 27 13.32 -12.72 0.34
N TYR A 28 12.01 -12.73 0.06
CA TYR A 28 10.99 -13.43 0.85
C TYR A 28 10.62 -14.81 0.28
N GLY A 29 11.35 -15.31 -0.72
CA GLY A 29 11.10 -16.64 -1.32
C GLY A 29 10.01 -16.64 -2.39
N TYR A 30 9.65 -15.47 -2.93
CA TYR A 30 8.73 -15.39 -4.06
C TYR A 30 9.33 -16.09 -5.28
N ASN A 31 8.64 -17.10 -5.80
CA ASN A 31 9.14 -17.90 -6.91
C ASN A 31 8.27 -17.73 -8.17
N TRP A 32 8.77 -16.98 -9.13
CA TRP A 32 8.10 -16.67 -10.40
C TRP A 32 7.82 -17.89 -11.31
N TYR A 33 8.42 -19.05 -10.99
CA TYR A 33 8.50 -20.18 -11.92
C TYR A 33 7.78 -21.46 -11.47
N ARG A 34 7.19 -21.52 -10.27
CA ARG A 34 6.51 -22.71 -9.77
C ARG A 34 5.00 -22.55 -9.72
N TRP A 35 4.31 -23.43 -10.47
CA TRP A 35 3.01 -23.20 -11.07
C TRP A 35 1.77 -23.62 -10.28
N ASP A 36 1.76 -24.62 -9.43
CA ASP A 36 0.50 -25.29 -9.12
C ASP A 36 -0.14 -25.03 -7.73
N ASN A 37 0.61 -24.75 -6.70
CA ASN A 37 0.08 -24.47 -5.36
C ASN A 37 0.66 -23.18 -4.76
N GLN A 38 1.57 -22.56 -5.46
CA GLN A 38 2.37 -21.44 -4.97
C GLN A 38 1.67 -20.11 -5.11
N MET A 39 0.78 -19.95 -6.11
CA MET A 39 0.12 -18.68 -6.39
C MET A 39 -0.69 -18.13 -5.22
N ARG A 40 -1.39 -18.99 -4.47
CA ARG A 40 -2.10 -18.58 -3.26
C ARG A 40 -1.16 -18.26 -2.12
N ALA A 41 -0.10 -19.04 -1.96
CA ALA A 41 0.92 -18.79 -0.94
C ALA A 41 1.66 -17.49 -1.25
N ASP A 42 1.99 -17.25 -2.51
CA ASP A 42 2.64 -16.03 -2.97
C ASP A 42 1.69 -14.81 -2.84
N ASP A 43 0.43 -14.94 -3.18
CA ASP A 43 -0.59 -13.91 -2.98
C ASP A 43 -0.76 -13.55 -1.49
N LEU A 44 -0.83 -14.55 -0.62
CA LEU A 44 -0.90 -14.33 0.82
C LEU A 44 0.37 -13.66 1.35
N LEU A 45 1.55 -14.08 0.85
CA LEU A 45 2.83 -13.47 1.21
C LEU A 45 2.88 -11.99 0.80
N VAL A 46 2.52 -11.69 -0.44
CA VAL A 46 2.48 -10.30 -0.96
C VAL A 46 1.57 -9.43 -0.10
N ARG A 47 0.34 -9.88 0.12
CA ARG A 47 -0.63 -9.12 0.93
C ARG A 47 -0.16 -8.96 2.37
N SER A 48 0.37 -10.02 2.98
CA SER A 48 0.91 -9.95 4.33
C SER A 48 2.05 -8.94 4.43
N ARG A 49 2.97 -8.91 3.48
CA ARG A 49 4.11 -7.99 3.48
C ARG A 49 3.72 -6.54 3.20
N ALA A 50 2.86 -6.32 2.22
CA ALA A 50 2.36 -4.98 1.96
C ALA A 50 1.54 -4.44 3.14
N SER A 51 0.67 -5.27 3.73
CA SER A 51 -0.11 -4.96 4.92
C SER A 51 0.78 -4.61 6.13
N GLU A 52 1.84 -5.40 6.39
CA GLU A 52 2.81 -5.12 7.46
C GLU A 52 3.44 -3.72 7.31
N HIS A 53 3.83 -3.33 6.10
CA HIS A 53 4.37 -2.00 5.86
C HIS A 53 3.33 -0.90 6.07
N LEU A 54 2.09 -1.09 5.61
CA LEU A 54 1.00 -0.13 5.79
C LEU A 54 0.61 0.03 7.27
N GLU A 55 0.51 -1.07 8.01
CA GLU A 55 0.26 -1.05 9.46
C GLU A 55 1.35 -0.31 10.23
N ASN A 56 2.62 -0.57 9.89
CA ASN A 56 3.76 0.11 10.50
C ASN A 56 3.73 1.63 10.22
N ALA A 57 3.38 2.04 9.00
CA ALA A 57 3.22 3.44 8.65
C ALA A 57 2.08 4.10 9.45
N ALA A 58 0.91 3.46 9.51
CA ALA A 58 -0.23 3.97 10.28
C ALA A 58 0.07 4.03 11.79
N ALA A 59 0.75 3.02 12.34
CA ALA A 59 1.17 3.00 13.75
C ALA A 59 2.14 4.14 14.06
N ARG A 60 3.10 4.40 13.16
CA ARG A 60 4.04 5.51 13.31
C ARG A 60 3.33 6.87 13.31
N LEU A 61 2.36 7.10 12.42
CA LEU A 61 1.58 8.33 12.40
C LEU A 61 0.77 8.55 13.67
N ARG A 62 0.20 7.48 14.25
CA ARG A 62 -0.51 7.56 15.54
C ARG A 62 0.45 7.89 16.70
N ASP A 63 1.66 7.33 16.69
CA ASP A 63 2.69 7.68 17.69
C ASP A 63 3.09 9.16 17.56
N LEU A 64 3.28 9.66 16.33
CA LEU A 64 3.55 11.06 16.04
C LEU A 64 2.41 11.96 16.52
N GLU A 65 1.14 11.62 16.22
CA GLU A 65 -0.02 12.32 16.77
C GLU A 65 0.02 12.40 18.28
N GLY A 66 0.24 11.25 18.94
CA GLY A 66 0.29 11.19 20.41
C GLY A 66 1.41 12.04 21.00
N ARG A 67 2.58 12.08 20.38
CA ARG A 67 3.70 12.96 20.78
C ARG A 67 3.37 14.43 20.55
N TYR A 68 2.84 14.76 19.37
CA TYR A 68 2.45 16.11 19.01
C TYR A 68 1.40 16.66 19.99
N ARG A 69 0.36 15.87 20.29
CA ARG A 69 -0.66 16.24 21.28
C ARG A 69 -0.08 16.52 22.67
N ARG A 70 0.80 15.66 23.16
CA ARG A 70 1.43 15.84 24.47
C ARG A 70 2.28 17.11 24.54
N LYS A 71 2.86 17.53 23.43
CA LYS A 71 3.73 18.71 23.37
C LYS A 71 2.96 20.01 23.24
N TYR A 72 1.92 20.02 22.40
CA TYR A 72 1.27 21.26 21.98
C TYR A 72 -0.17 21.42 22.46
N LEU A 73 -0.86 20.34 22.81
CA LEU A 73 -2.22 20.38 23.31
C LEU A 73 -2.22 20.12 24.81
N THR A 74 -2.05 21.20 25.58
CA THR A 74 -2.15 21.16 27.04
C THR A 74 -3.60 20.90 27.49
N PRO A 75 -3.82 20.22 28.64
CA PRO A 75 -5.15 20.05 29.17
C PRO A 75 -5.86 21.40 29.37
N PRO A 76 -7.17 21.49 29.11
CA PRO A 76 -7.93 22.71 29.31
C PRO A 76 -7.75 23.24 30.73
N SER A 77 -7.49 24.53 30.87
CA SER A 77 -7.40 25.23 32.14
C SER A 77 -8.43 26.37 32.20
N ARG A 78 -8.60 26.97 33.40
CA ARG A 78 -9.53 28.10 33.55
C ARG A 78 -9.11 29.30 32.72
N GLU A 79 -7.83 29.49 32.46
CA GLU A 79 -7.26 30.58 31.68
C GLU A 79 -7.23 30.27 30.17
N HIS A 80 -7.12 28.98 29.82
CA HIS A 80 -7.09 28.47 28.44
C HIS A 80 -8.06 27.30 28.31
N PRO A 81 -9.38 27.57 28.16
CA PRO A 81 -10.40 26.54 28.12
C PRO A 81 -10.37 25.76 26.81
N ASP A 82 -9.94 26.38 25.72
CA ASP A 82 -9.93 25.79 24.38
C ASP A 82 -8.50 25.52 23.91
N PRO A 83 -8.26 24.37 23.25
CA PRO A 83 -6.96 24.07 22.65
C PRO A 83 -6.71 25.01 21.48
N ASP A 84 -5.43 25.27 21.19
CA ASP A 84 -5.03 26.03 20.00
C ASP A 84 -5.55 25.34 18.72
N PRO A 85 -6.35 26.03 17.88
CA PRO A 85 -6.96 25.46 16.69
C PRO A 85 -5.93 24.93 15.66
N GLU A 86 -4.78 25.60 15.51
CA GLU A 86 -3.73 25.17 14.57
C GLU A 86 -3.12 23.85 15.01
N HIS A 87 -2.79 23.72 16.28
CA HIS A 87 -2.25 22.50 16.84
C HIS A 87 -3.28 21.36 16.85
N LEU A 88 -4.54 21.67 17.07
CA LEU A 88 -5.61 20.68 16.99
C LEU A 88 -5.76 20.16 15.56
N THR A 89 -5.76 21.04 14.58
CA THR A 89 -5.84 20.69 13.16
C THR A 89 -4.66 19.83 12.74
N ALA A 90 -3.43 20.19 13.13
CA ALA A 90 -2.25 19.41 12.83
C ALA A 90 -2.31 17.99 13.45
N ALA A 91 -2.79 17.87 14.70
CA ALA A 91 -2.98 16.56 15.32
C ALA A 91 -4.04 15.72 14.60
N GLN A 92 -5.15 16.34 14.20
CA GLN A 92 -6.20 15.66 13.42
C GLN A 92 -5.69 15.21 12.05
N HIS A 93 -4.79 15.97 11.43
CA HIS A 93 -4.20 15.64 10.14
C HIS A 93 -3.38 14.34 10.20
N PHE A 94 -2.52 14.15 11.19
CA PHE A 94 -1.82 12.86 11.40
C PHE A 94 -2.80 11.69 11.44
N ARG A 95 -3.92 11.86 12.16
CA ARG A 95 -4.94 10.82 12.30
C ARG A 95 -5.65 10.55 10.97
N ALA A 96 -5.98 11.60 10.22
CA ALA A 96 -6.63 11.47 8.91
C ALA A 96 -5.75 10.71 7.92
N VAL A 97 -4.45 11.02 7.85
CA VAL A 97 -3.51 10.31 6.99
C VAL A 97 -3.36 8.85 7.41
N ALA A 98 -3.24 8.57 8.72
CA ALA A 98 -3.19 7.20 9.23
C ALA A 98 -4.44 6.39 8.85
N GLN A 99 -5.62 7.01 8.90
CA GLN A 99 -6.88 6.38 8.52
C GLN A 99 -6.92 6.04 7.02
N ARG A 100 -6.47 6.93 6.15
CA ARG A 100 -6.37 6.68 4.69
C ARG A 100 -5.46 5.51 4.37
N ILE A 101 -4.33 5.38 5.08
CA ILE A 101 -3.42 4.23 4.92
C ILE A 101 -4.13 2.93 5.33
N LEU A 102 -4.86 2.93 6.44
CA LEU A 102 -5.60 1.74 6.90
C LEU A 102 -6.78 1.37 6.00
N GLU A 103 -7.38 2.33 5.31
CA GLU A 103 -8.41 2.05 4.29
C GLU A 103 -7.83 1.26 3.11
N ILE A 104 -6.62 1.61 2.67
CA ILE A 104 -5.91 0.85 1.65
C ILE A 104 -5.53 -0.54 2.16
N ASP A 105 -5.04 -0.66 3.40
CA ASP A 105 -4.75 -1.96 4.01
C ASP A 105 -5.99 -2.86 4.06
N THR A 106 -7.13 -2.30 4.46
CA THR A 106 -8.41 -3.03 4.49
C THR A 106 -8.81 -3.51 3.09
N ARG A 107 -8.67 -2.66 2.07
CA ARG A 107 -8.94 -3.03 0.67
C ARG A 107 -7.98 -4.11 0.17
N LEU A 108 -6.70 -4.01 0.53
CA LEU A 108 -5.67 -5.00 0.21
C LEU A 108 -6.00 -6.38 0.81
N ARG A 109 -6.38 -6.43 2.07
CA ARG A 109 -6.77 -7.68 2.76
C ARG A 109 -8.04 -8.28 2.19
N GLY A 110 -9.01 -7.44 1.83
CA GLY A 110 -10.28 -7.85 1.20
C GLY A 110 -10.20 -8.13 -0.30
N ALA A 111 -9.03 -7.93 -0.92
CA ALA A 111 -8.88 -8.13 -2.36
C ALA A 111 -9.12 -9.60 -2.76
N ALA A 112 -9.66 -9.79 -3.97
CA ALA A 112 -9.94 -11.11 -4.51
C ALA A 112 -8.66 -11.97 -4.58
N VAL A 113 -8.82 -13.26 -4.29
CA VAL A 113 -7.76 -14.28 -4.37
C VAL A 113 -7.87 -14.98 -5.72
N PRO A 114 -6.75 -15.37 -6.36
CA PRO A 114 -6.80 -16.21 -7.54
C PRO A 114 -7.60 -17.51 -7.26
N PRO A 115 -8.48 -17.93 -8.17
CA PRO A 115 -9.28 -19.14 -7.97
C PRO A 115 -8.41 -20.41 -7.95
N ASP A 116 -8.91 -21.46 -7.29
CA ASP A 116 -8.22 -22.76 -7.10
C ASP A 116 -8.31 -23.70 -8.31
N ASP A 117 -8.91 -23.25 -9.40
CA ASP A 117 -9.40 -24.14 -10.42
C ASP A 117 -8.26 -24.67 -11.33
N LYS A 118 -8.03 -25.99 -11.29
CA LYS A 118 -7.07 -26.72 -12.15
C LYS A 118 -7.38 -26.62 -13.65
N ILE A 119 -8.52 -26.04 -14.03
CA ILE A 119 -8.94 -25.83 -15.42
C ILE A 119 -8.02 -24.81 -16.12
N TRP A 120 -7.42 -23.92 -15.38
CA TRP A 120 -6.55 -22.85 -15.88
C TRP A 120 -5.24 -23.31 -16.53
N VAL A 121 -4.75 -24.47 -16.13
CA VAL A 121 -3.48 -25.06 -16.65
C VAL A 121 -3.53 -25.34 -18.16
N ARG A 122 -4.69 -25.21 -18.80
CA ARG A 122 -4.90 -25.57 -20.21
C ARG A 122 -4.98 -24.40 -21.20
N GLN A 123 -4.97 -23.15 -20.73
CA GLN A 123 -5.13 -21.99 -21.64
C GLN A 123 -3.79 -21.26 -21.85
N ARG A 124 -3.45 -21.03 -23.13
CA ARG A 124 -2.18 -20.38 -23.54
C ARG A 124 -1.98 -18.94 -23.07
N GLY A 125 -3.04 -18.25 -22.62
CA GLY A 125 -2.98 -16.88 -22.08
C GLY A 125 -2.62 -16.75 -20.61
N GLU A 126 -2.51 -17.87 -19.90
CA GLU A 126 -2.35 -17.93 -18.46
C GLU A 126 -1.02 -17.33 -17.97
N LEU A 127 0.09 -17.59 -18.69
CA LEU A 127 1.41 -17.07 -18.34
C LEU A 127 1.44 -15.54 -18.31
N GLU A 128 0.83 -14.94 -19.31
CA GLU A 128 0.78 -13.48 -19.43
C GLU A 128 -0.04 -12.85 -18.31
N ILE A 129 -1.18 -13.43 -17.97
CA ILE A 129 -2.03 -12.99 -16.87
C ILE A 129 -1.28 -13.06 -15.54
N LEU A 130 -0.54 -14.14 -15.29
CA LEU A 130 0.26 -14.32 -14.10
C LEU A 130 1.42 -13.33 -14.01
N GLN A 131 2.07 -13.06 -15.12
CA GLN A 131 3.09 -12.02 -15.19
C GLN A 131 2.50 -10.64 -14.86
N ARG A 132 1.31 -10.32 -15.37
CA ARG A 132 0.61 -9.07 -15.06
C ARG A 132 0.23 -8.98 -13.57
N LEU A 133 -0.26 -10.06 -12.97
CA LEU A 133 -0.51 -10.12 -11.52
C LEU A 133 0.78 -9.89 -10.74
N GLY A 134 1.85 -10.60 -11.07
CA GLY A 134 3.14 -10.45 -10.40
C GLY A 134 3.68 -9.02 -10.46
N LYS A 135 3.48 -8.31 -11.58
CA LYS A 135 3.83 -6.89 -11.69
C LYS A 135 3.03 -6.02 -10.72
N CYS A 136 1.72 -6.25 -10.59
CA CYS A 136 0.91 -5.55 -9.59
C CYS A 136 1.38 -5.82 -8.17
N ASP A 137 1.72 -7.06 -7.86
CA ASP A 137 2.20 -7.50 -6.55
C ASP A 137 3.52 -6.82 -6.16
N VAL A 138 4.45 -6.71 -7.12
CA VAL A 138 5.71 -5.97 -6.93
C VAL A 138 5.45 -4.50 -6.58
N VAL A 139 4.54 -3.85 -7.30
CA VAL A 139 4.18 -2.44 -7.06
C VAL A 139 3.54 -2.26 -5.69
N LEU A 140 2.67 -3.19 -5.28
CA LEU A 140 2.03 -3.14 -3.96
C LEU A 140 3.03 -3.21 -2.81
N VAL A 141 3.96 -4.18 -2.84
CA VAL A 141 4.95 -4.33 -1.77
C VAL A 141 5.96 -3.18 -1.77
N ALA A 142 6.43 -2.76 -2.95
CA ALA A 142 7.36 -1.66 -3.07
C ALA A 142 6.75 -0.33 -2.63
N GLY A 143 5.54 0.00 -3.10
CA GLY A 143 4.82 1.22 -2.74
C GLY A 143 4.51 1.29 -1.24
N ALA A 144 4.06 0.18 -0.64
CA ALA A 144 3.83 0.11 0.80
C ALA A 144 5.11 0.33 1.61
N LYS A 145 6.23 -0.24 1.17
CA LYS A 145 7.54 -0.05 1.83
C LYS A 145 8.05 1.39 1.70
N GLU A 146 7.96 1.99 0.51
CA GLU A 146 8.38 3.37 0.29
C GLU A 146 7.53 4.34 1.12
N LEU A 147 6.21 4.12 1.18
CA LEU A 147 5.32 4.90 2.04
C LEU A 147 5.72 4.77 3.52
N ALA A 148 5.98 3.55 4.00
CA ALA A 148 6.43 3.34 5.37
C ALA A 148 7.79 4.04 5.64
N GLY A 149 8.70 3.99 4.68
CA GLY A 149 9.99 4.69 4.74
C GLY A 149 9.84 6.23 4.80
N LEU A 150 8.90 6.78 4.02
CA LEU A 150 8.58 8.20 4.05
C LEU A 150 8.04 8.61 5.43
N VAL A 151 7.06 7.87 5.94
CA VAL A 151 6.45 8.15 7.26
C VAL A 151 7.46 7.97 8.39
N ALA A 152 8.36 7.00 8.31
CA ALA A 152 9.39 6.79 9.33
C ALA A 152 10.34 7.98 9.49
N GLN A 153 10.56 8.76 8.43
CA GLN A 153 11.42 9.94 8.42
C GLN A 153 10.74 11.21 8.97
N LEU A 154 9.42 11.16 9.25
CA LEU A 154 8.69 12.31 9.78
C LEU A 154 9.18 12.68 11.18
N PRO A 155 9.48 13.98 11.41
CA PRO A 155 9.87 14.46 12.74
C PRO A 155 8.66 14.44 13.69
N ALA A 156 8.93 14.23 14.98
CA ALA A 156 7.88 14.12 16.00
C ALA A 156 7.24 15.47 16.37
N ASP A 157 7.93 16.56 16.05
CA ASP A 157 7.63 17.88 16.59
C ASP A 157 7.06 18.86 15.56
N VAL A 158 6.88 18.43 14.33
CA VAL A 158 6.41 19.25 13.23
C VAL A 158 5.20 18.56 12.59
N GLY A 159 4.19 19.35 12.21
CA GLY A 159 3.04 18.84 11.45
C GLY A 159 3.48 18.30 10.08
N ILE A 160 2.58 17.56 9.42
CA ILE A 160 2.81 17.10 8.04
C ILE A 160 2.71 18.33 7.13
N ASP A 161 3.79 18.65 6.43
CA ASP A 161 3.79 19.73 5.46
C ASP A 161 3.16 19.31 4.12
N GLN A 162 2.81 20.27 3.30
CA GLN A 162 2.13 20.05 2.03
C GLN A 162 2.97 19.20 1.05
N ALA A 163 4.29 19.32 1.06
CA ALA A 163 5.16 18.59 0.16
C ALA A 163 5.21 17.10 0.55
N ILE A 164 5.26 16.82 1.85
CA ILE A 164 5.19 15.47 2.40
C ILE A 164 3.81 14.86 2.13
N GLU A 165 2.75 15.62 2.35
CA GLU A 165 1.37 15.17 2.08
C GLU A 165 1.19 14.76 0.63
N GLN A 166 1.63 15.59 -0.32
CA GLN A 166 1.58 15.26 -1.76
C GLN A 166 2.32 13.96 -2.10
N ARG A 167 3.46 13.71 -1.46
CA ARG A 167 4.20 12.45 -1.65
C ARG A 167 3.45 11.25 -1.06
N ILE A 168 2.83 11.42 0.10
CA ILE A 168 1.97 10.38 0.68
C ILE A 168 0.80 10.09 -0.26
N ASP A 169 0.13 11.11 -0.75
CA ASP A 169 -0.99 10.99 -1.68
C ASP A 169 -0.61 10.26 -2.95
N GLN A 170 0.53 10.61 -3.54
CA GLN A 170 1.05 9.90 -4.70
C GLN A 170 1.23 8.40 -4.44
N HIS A 171 1.83 8.01 -3.31
CA HIS A 171 1.98 6.58 -2.97
C HIS A 171 0.63 5.90 -2.73
N LEU A 172 -0.35 6.57 -2.09
CA LEU A 172 -1.69 6.02 -1.88
C LEU A 172 -2.43 5.82 -3.22
N ASP A 173 -2.27 6.74 -4.16
CA ASP A 173 -2.85 6.64 -5.51
C ASP A 173 -2.21 5.50 -6.31
N GLU A 174 -0.89 5.34 -6.25
CA GLU A 174 -0.16 4.24 -6.89
C GLU A 174 -0.62 2.87 -6.34
N LEU A 175 -0.75 2.73 -5.02
CA LEU A 175 -1.25 1.52 -4.37
C LEU A 175 -2.71 1.23 -4.76
N THR A 176 -3.55 2.26 -4.79
CA THR A 176 -4.95 2.14 -5.20
C THR A 176 -5.06 1.71 -6.66
N GLY A 177 -4.25 2.28 -7.54
CA GLY A 177 -4.17 1.91 -8.94
C GLY A 177 -3.72 0.45 -9.13
N ALA A 178 -2.71 0.00 -8.39
CA ALA A 178 -2.23 -1.37 -8.45
C ALA A 178 -3.30 -2.37 -7.95
N LEU A 179 -4.02 -2.06 -6.87
CA LEU A 179 -5.12 -2.88 -6.36
C LEU A 179 -6.29 -2.97 -7.36
N SER A 180 -6.64 -1.86 -8.00
CA SER A 180 -7.72 -1.83 -8.99
C SER A 180 -7.37 -2.69 -10.21
N ARG A 181 -6.17 -2.53 -10.77
CA ARG A 181 -5.70 -3.35 -11.90
C ARG A 181 -5.63 -4.84 -11.55
N ARG A 182 -5.15 -5.16 -10.34
CA ARG A 182 -5.14 -6.53 -9.86
C ARG A 182 -6.55 -7.12 -9.84
N GLY A 183 -7.54 -6.34 -9.38
CA GLY A 183 -8.96 -6.73 -9.40
C GLY A 183 -9.49 -6.97 -10.81
N GLU A 184 -9.15 -6.10 -11.77
CA GLU A 184 -9.52 -6.24 -13.19
C GLU A 184 -8.92 -7.50 -13.81
N ILE A 185 -7.65 -7.77 -13.57
CA ILE A 185 -6.98 -8.99 -14.06
C ILE A 185 -7.68 -10.25 -13.51
N LEU A 186 -8.03 -10.28 -12.23
CA LEU A 186 -8.71 -11.40 -11.61
C LEU A 186 -10.19 -11.52 -12.04
N ALA A 187 -10.83 -10.43 -12.43
CA ALA A 187 -12.20 -10.46 -12.95
C ALA A 187 -12.30 -11.14 -14.33
N VAL A 188 -11.26 -11.02 -15.16
CA VAL A 188 -11.18 -11.72 -16.45
C VAL A 188 -11.02 -13.25 -16.26
N LEU A 189 -10.52 -13.66 -15.10
CA LEU A 189 -10.32 -15.06 -14.75
C LEU A 189 -11.56 -15.76 -14.15
N ARG A 190 -12.65 -15.07 -13.96
CA ARG A 190 -13.94 -15.60 -13.50
C ARG A 190 -14.90 -15.84 -14.64
#